data_dfb380e1698f9669360b3b55302ab608
#
_entry.id   dfb380e1698f9669360b3b55302ab608
#
_cell.length_a   1.000
_cell.length_b   1.000
_cell.length_c   1.000
_cell.angle_alpha   90.00
_cell.angle_beta   90.00
_cell.angle_gamma   90.00
#
_symmetry.space_group_name_H-M   'P 1'
#
loop_
_entity.id
_entity.type
_entity.pdbx_description
1 polymer ?
#
loop_
_entity_poly.entity_id
_entity_poly.type
_entity_poly.pdbx_seq_one_letter_code
_entity_poly.pdbx_strand_id
1 'polypeptide(L)'
;MALMAVASVSASAQQKQTIEIPSWLSSVKLSGYGMTQYQYSGQKDAESNSFNIRMARISLEGRIAGDFYWKTQIQFNGNTSTLGSSPRMVDLFAEWQKYEYFKVKIGQFKNPFTFENPMHPIDQGFMGYSQNVSKLAGFSDRAGEHASNGRDIGLQFQGDFLKNANGRNLLHYQIGVFNGQGTNTKDVDQQKNVIGGVWVMPVSGMRIGAFGWTGSYARKGTWTDEHDASYTADIQKRSGVRKLSQNRYAFSFEYKQDGWTVRSEYIHSTGKAFAKSITNFNDANAKDCNLNAKIGNKAQGVYGLVIAPLAQLPKNSRIDVKARYDMYQPNGKSNMQRTQYEAGLNFHIGKRISILTEYALINDKTLSKHNYSMADAEVCFRF
;
A
#
# COMPACT_ATOMS: atom_id res chain seq x y z
N MET A 1 -9.78 5.34 -66.94
CA MET A 1 -8.37 4.99 -66.68
C MET A 1 -7.96 5.59 -65.35
N ALA A 2 -8.00 4.81 -64.28
CA ALA A 2 -7.59 5.28 -62.95
C ALA A 2 -6.24 4.62 -62.65
N LEU A 3 -5.19 5.42 -62.48
CA LEU A 3 -3.87 4.99 -62.04
C LEU A 3 -3.88 4.74 -60.54
N MET A 4 -3.71 3.51 -60.12
CA MET A 4 -3.36 3.16 -58.76
C MET A 4 -1.86 3.38 -58.55
N ALA A 5 -1.49 4.36 -57.74
CA ALA A 5 -0.14 4.52 -57.20
C ALA A 5 0.03 3.58 -55.97
N VAL A 6 0.81 2.53 -56.14
CA VAL A 6 1.25 1.64 -55.03
C VAL A 6 2.41 2.35 -54.35
N ALA A 7 2.18 2.91 -53.15
CA ALA A 7 3.25 3.43 -52.31
C ALA A 7 3.95 2.23 -51.64
N SER A 8 5.17 1.92 -52.10
CA SER A 8 6.08 1.00 -51.42
C SER A 8 6.59 1.60 -50.14
N VAL A 9 6.09 1.14 -49.02
CA VAL A 9 6.66 1.46 -47.71
C VAL A 9 7.96 0.68 -47.55
N SER A 10 9.09 1.38 -47.71
CA SER A 10 10.41 0.83 -47.39
C SER A 10 10.48 0.61 -45.89
N ALA A 11 10.49 -0.63 -45.44
CA ALA A 11 10.82 -0.97 -44.08
C ALA A 11 12.30 -0.66 -43.84
N SER A 12 12.60 0.51 -43.29
CA SER A 12 13.93 0.79 -42.78
C SER A 12 14.18 -0.16 -41.61
N ALA A 13 15.19 -1.00 -41.76
CA ALA A 13 15.68 -1.86 -40.70
C ALA A 13 16.04 -0.98 -39.48
N GLN A 14 15.26 -1.12 -38.42
CA GLN A 14 15.50 -0.44 -37.17
C GLN A 14 16.83 -0.97 -36.63
N GLN A 15 17.87 -0.17 -36.73
CA GLN A 15 19.18 -0.44 -36.13
C GLN A 15 18.93 -0.66 -34.64
N LYS A 16 19.19 -1.86 -34.16
CA LYS A 16 19.20 -2.15 -32.72
C LYS A 16 20.27 -1.27 -32.08
N GLN A 17 19.87 -0.15 -31.51
CA GLN A 17 20.75 0.61 -30.62
C GLN A 17 21.00 -0.25 -29.38
N THR A 18 22.17 -0.83 -29.30
CA THR A 18 22.66 -1.50 -28.11
C THR A 18 23.11 -0.43 -27.15
N ILE A 19 22.39 -0.22 -26.05
CA ILE A 19 22.86 0.65 -24.97
C ILE A 19 23.93 -0.15 -24.21
N GLU A 20 25.19 0.29 -24.32
CA GLU A 20 26.26 -0.27 -23.52
C GLU A 20 26.06 0.12 -22.07
N ILE A 21 25.77 -0.86 -21.22
CA ILE A 21 25.67 -0.66 -19.77
C ILE A 21 27.08 -0.64 -19.20
N PRO A 22 27.50 0.42 -18.49
CA PRO A 22 28.82 0.48 -17.85
C PRO A 22 29.06 -0.74 -16.95
N SER A 23 30.29 -1.23 -16.90
CA SER A 23 30.65 -2.45 -16.17
C SER A 23 30.34 -2.41 -14.66
N TRP A 24 30.31 -1.21 -14.07
CA TRP A 24 29.94 -1.01 -12.66
C TRP A 24 28.43 -1.08 -12.41
N LEU A 25 27.60 -0.97 -13.47
CA LEU A 25 26.15 -1.07 -13.41
C LEU A 25 25.72 -2.40 -14.03
N SER A 26 25.38 -3.36 -13.20
CA SER A 26 24.97 -4.69 -13.65
C SER A 26 23.46 -4.92 -13.48
N SER A 27 22.93 -5.79 -14.33
CA SER A 27 21.55 -6.32 -14.22
C SER A 27 20.43 -5.25 -14.16
N VAL A 28 20.50 -4.22 -14.99
CA VAL A 28 19.42 -3.23 -15.12
C VAL A 28 18.18 -3.90 -15.69
N LYS A 29 17.06 -3.76 -14.97
CA LYS A 29 15.77 -4.33 -15.35
C LYS A 29 14.70 -3.23 -15.37
N LEU A 30 14.04 -3.13 -16.51
CA LEU A 30 12.81 -2.37 -16.67
C LEU A 30 11.61 -3.29 -16.44
N SER A 31 10.66 -2.88 -15.64
CA SER A 31 9.41 -3.60 -15.40
C SER A 31 8.28 -2.64 -15.13
N GLY A 32 7.05 -3.09 -15.26
CA GLY A 32 5.90 -2.27 -14.99
C GLY A 32 4.61 -3.06 -14.92
N TYR A 33 3.55 -2.36 -14.52
CA TYR A 33 2.22 -2.91 -14.54
C TYR A 33 1.14 -1.83 -14.66
N GLY A 34 0.03 -2.22 -15.27
CA GLY A 34 -1.19 -1.45 -15.35
C GLY A 34 -2.35 -2.22 -14.74
N MET A 35 -3.28 -1.49 -14.13
CA MET A 35 -4.51 -1.99 -13.53
C MET A 35 -5.65 -1.07 -13.93
N THR A 36 -6.61 -1.60 -14.69
CA THR A 36 -7.81 -0.89 -15.11
C THR A 36 -9.01 -1.61 -14.53
N GLN A 37 -9.99 -0.89 -14.04
CA GLN A 37 -11.13 -1.48 -13.35
C GLN A 37 -12.44 -0.83 -13.76
N TYR A 38 -13.51 -1.63 -13.67
CA TYR A 38 -14.88 -1.18 -13.52
C TYR A 38 -15.27 -1.34 -12.07
N GLN A 39 -15.90 -0.32 -11.48
CA GLN A 39 -16.35 -0.33 -10.10
C GLN A 39 -17.78 0.16 -9.98
N TYR A 40 -18.60 -0.64 -9.31
CA TYR A 40 -19.93 -0.27 -8.86
C TYR A 40 -19.96 -0.13 -7.34
N SER A 41 -20.59 0.92 -6.83
CA SER A 41 -20.87 1.11 -5.41
C SER A 41 -22.29 1.57 -5.23
N GLY A 42 -23.04 0.86 -4.39
CA GLY A 42 -24.39 1.24 -3.96
C GLY A 42 -24.42 2.01 -2.63
N GLN A 43 -23.29 2.61 -2.21
CA GLN A 43 -23.23 3.45 -1.02
C GLN A 43 -24.09 4.69 -1.22
N LYS A 44 -25.12 4.88 -0.35
CA LYS A 44 -26.01 6.05 -0.41
C LYS A 44 -25.20 7.36 -0.31
N ASP A 45 -25.52 8.31 -1.17
CA ASP A 45 -24.89 9.63 -1.31
C ASP A 45 -23.42 9.58 -1.82
N ALA A 46 -22.96 8.38 -2.25
CA ALA A 46 -21.66 8.14 -2.89
C ALA A 46 -21.76 6.96 -3.89
N GLU A 47 -22.88 6.87 -4.57
CA GLU A 47 -23.11 5.86 -5.61
C GLU A 47 -22.10 6.08 -6.74
N SER A 48 -21.55 5.00 -7.25
CA SER A 48 -20.66 5.05 -8.40
C SER A 48 -20.88 3.88 -9.35
N ASN A 49 -20.69 4.15 -10.62
CA ASN A 49 -20.71 3.18 -11.71
C ASN A 49 -19.74 3.69 -12.76
N SER A 50 -18.48 3.24 -12.69
CA SER A 50 -17.42 3.91 -13.41
C SER A 50 -16.29 2.96 -13.83
N PHE A 51 -15.75 3.20 -15.02
CA PHE A 51 -14.44 2.69 -15.42
C PHE A 51 -13.35 3.66 -14.96
N ASN A 52 -12.24 3.14 -14.46
CA ASN A 52 -11.11 3.95 -14.06
C ASN A 52 -9.76 3.24 -14.25
N ILE A 53 -8.66 4.01 -14.21
CA ILE A 53 -7.30 3.50 -14.14
C ILE A 53 -6.88 3.48 -12.68
N ARG A 54 -6.86 2.30 -12.07
CA ARG A 54 -6.47 2.17 -10.68
C ARG A 54 -4.98 2.41 -10.47
N MET A 55 -4.14 1.87 -11.36
CA MET A 55 -2.70 1.95 -11.22
C MET A 55 -1.98 1.85 -12.56
N ALA A 56 -0.97 2.71 -12.74
CA ALA A 56 -0.01 2.61 -13.84
C ALA A 56 1.38 2.93 -13.28
N ARG A 57 2.27 1.92 -13.24
CA ARG A 57 3.60 2.04 -12.66
C ARG A 57 4.68 1.47 -13.57
N ILE A 58 5.82 2.15 -13.58
CA ILE A 58 7.06 1.69 -14.21
C ILE A 58 8.16 1.69 -13.14
N SER A 59 8.97 0.65 -13.16
CA SER A 59 10.10 0.48 -12.25
C SER A 59 11.37 0.26 -13.04
N LEU A 60 12.44 0.87 -12.59
CA LEU A 60 13.81 0.58 -13.01
C LEU A 60 14.59 0.14 -11.77
N GLU A 61 15.28 -0.99 -11.88
CA GLU A 61 16.04 -1.55 -10.78
C GLU A 61 17.33 -2.19 -11.29
N GLY A 62 18.34 -2.33 -10.42
CA GLY A 62 19.61 -2.92 -10.81
C GLY A 62 20.57 -3.07 -9.67
N ARG A 63 21.83 -3.41 -9.99
CA ARG A 63 22.92 -3.50 -9.04
C ARG A 63 24.08 -2.58 -9.43
N ILE A 64 24.72 -1.99 -8.42
CA ILE A 64 25.93 -1.18 -8.54
C ILE A 64 27.00 -1.87 -7.71
N ALA A 65 28.19 -2.05 -8.28
CA ALA A 65 29.35 -2.67 -7.62
C ALA A 65 29.04 -4.01 -6.92
N GLY A 66 28.10 -4.80 -7.47
CA GLY A 66 27.71 -6.12 -6.98
C GLY A 66 26.82 -6.12 -5.75
N ASP A 67 27.20 -5.45 -4.68
CA ASP A 67 26.53 -5.53 -3.37
C ASP A 67 25.37 -4.53 -3.20
N PHE A 68 25.32 -3.47 -3.98
CA PHE A 68 24.31 -2.42 -3.86
C PHE A 68 23.17 -2.65 -4.86
N TYR A 69 22.00 -3.00 -4.35
CA TYR A 69 20.75 -3.00 -5.11
C TYR A 69 20.11 -1.62 -5.05
N TRP A 70 19.57 -1.14 -6.15
CA TRP A 70 18.82 0.10 -6.22
C TRP A 70 17.52 -0.09 -6.98
N LYS A 71 16.52 0.72 -6.65
CA LYS A 71 15.23 0.74 -7.32
C LYS A 71 14.67 2.14 -7.37
N THR A 72 14.10 2.49 -8.52
CA THR A 72 13.18 3.61 -8.66
C THR A 72 11.85 3.12 -9.23
N GLN A 73 10.75 3.67 -8.77
CA GLN A 73 9.42 3.39 -9.30
C GLN A 73 8.60 4.67 -9.38
N ILE A 74 7.99 4.89 -10.54
CA ILE A 74 7.12 6.03 -10.80
C ILE A 74 5.70 5.51 -11.04
N GLN A 75 4.72 6.18 -10.42
CA GLN A 75 3.31 6.02 -10.70
C GLN A 75 2.85 7.17 -11.59
N PHE A 76 2.20 6.85 -12.72
CA PHE A 76 1.80 7.82 -13.73
C PHE A 76 0.37 8.32 -13.58
N ASN A 77 -0.49 7.59 -12.89
CA ASN A 77 -1.86 8.02 -12.62
C ASN A 77 -1.99 8.56 -11.19
N GLY A 78 -2.94 9.46 -10.98
CA GLY A 78 -3.34 9.90 -9.65
C GLY A 78 -3.97 8.76 -8.85
N ASN A 79 -4.04 8.90 -7.52
CA ASN A 79 -4.76 7.94 -6.65
C ASN A 79 -6.21 8.35 -6.43
N THR A 80 -6.71 9.29 -7.19
CA THR A 80 -8.03 9.88 -7.02
C THR A 80 -8.95 9.41 -8.13
N SER A 81 -10.23 9.66 -7.98
CA SER A 81 -11.26 9.48 -9.00
C SER A 81 -11.04 10.33 -10.27
N THR A 82 -10.08 11.25 -10.25
CA THR A 82 -9.71 12.02 -11.42
C THR A 82 -8.72 11.24 -12.28
N LEU A 83 -9.01 11.13 -13.57
CA LEU A 83 -8.14 10.50 -14.57
C LEU A 83 -6.91 11.36 -14.91
N GLY A 84 -6.72 12.49 -14.22
CA GLY A 84 -5.59 13.38 -14.43
C GLY A 84 -4.25 12.69 -14.19
N SER A 85 -3.32 12.87 -15.13
CA SER A 85 -1.94 12.41 -14.97
C SER A 85 -1.25 13.23 -13.89
N SER A 86 -0.73 12.56 -12.89
CA SER A 86 0.07 13.15 -11.82
C SER A 86 1.25 12.23 -11.52
N PRO A 87 2.28 12.22 -12.39
CA PRO A 87 3.45 11.37 -12.18
C PRO A 87 4.09 11.68 -10.84
N ARG A 88 4.32 10.63 -10.04
CA ARG A 88 5.00 10.77 -8.75
C ARG A 88 5.94 9.60 -8.50
N MET A 89 7.06 9.92 -7.88
CA MET A 89 7.96 8.90 -7.38
C MET A 89 7.32 8.18 -6.21
N VAL A 90 7.24 6.86 -6.27
CA VAL A 90 6.74 6.03 -5.17
C VAL A 90 7.87 5.28 -4.47
N ASP A 91 8.86 4.77 -5.18
CA ASP A 91 10.06 4.19 -4.59
C ASP A 91 11.31 4.88 -5.16
N LEU A 92 12.26 5.19 -4.29
CA LEU A 92 13.64 5.54 -4.64
C LEU A 92 14.52 5.15 -3.47
N PHE A 93 15.27 4.06 -3.61
CA PHE A 93 16.15 3.60 -2.54
C PHE A 93 17.38 2.86 -3.08
N ALA A 94 18.41 2.81 -2.24
CA ALA A 94 19.53 1.91 -2.39
C ALA A 94 19.60 0.98 -1.18
N GLU A 95 20.04 -0.25 -1.40
CA GLU A 95 20.16 -1.27 -0.37
C GLU A 95 21.47 -2.01 -0.52
N TRP A 96 22.31 -1.94 0.53
CA TRP A 96 23.50 -2.75 0.62
C TRP A 96 23.13 -4.15 1.09
N GLN A 97 23.49 -5.17 0.31
CA GLN A 97 23.03 -6.55 0.46
C GLN A 97 24.20 -7.56 0.53
N LYS A 98 25.37 -7.16 1.02
CA LYS A 98 26.55 -8.02 1.07
C LYS A 98 26.34 -9.27 1.93
N TYR A 99 25.66 -9.10 3.06
CA TYR A 99 25.40 -10.20 3.99
C TYR A 99 23.92 -10.53 4.04
N GLU A 100 23.58 -11.82 4.11
CA GLU A 100 22.20 -12.27 4.21
C GLU A 100 21.55 -11.85 5.52
N TYR A 101 22.33 -11.90 6.60
CA TYR A 101 21.88 -11.57 7.95
C TYR A 101 21.88 -10.06 8.28
N PHE A 102 22.49 -9.23 7.42
CA PHE A 102 22.57 -7.80 7.64
C PHE A 102 22.58 -7.03 6.33
N LYS A 103 21.49 -6.32 6.06
CA LYS A 103 21.31 -5.47 4.89
C LYS A 103 20.89 -4.09 5.36
N VAL A 104 21.30 -3.05 4.65
CA VAL A 104 21.01 -1.65 4.98
C VAL A 104 20.33 -1.00 3.79
N LYS A 105 19.12 -0.46 4.00
CA LYS A 105 18.32 0.21 2.98
C LYS A 105 18.10 1.66 3.36
N ILE A 106 18.31 2.58 2.43
CA ILE A 106 18.09 4.03 2.61
C ILE A 106 17.32 4.61 1.43
N GLY A 107 16.37 5.49 1.70
CA GLY A 107 15.57 6.18 0.71
C GLY A 107 14.09 6.16 1.03
N GLN A 108 13.26 6.20 -0.02
CA GLN A 108 11.80 6.10 0.06
C GLN A 108 11.34 4.71 -0.36
N PHE A 109 10.67 4.02 0.51
CA PHE A 109 10.17 2.66 0.28
C PHE A 109 9.01 2.32 1.23
N LYS A 110 8.42 1.13 1.05
CA LYS A 110 7.33 0.62 1.90
C LYS A 110 7.77 0.49 3.35
N ASN A 111 6.95 0.99 4.28
CA ASN A 111 7.15 0.81 5.72
C ASN A 111 7.26 -0.66 6.08
N PRO A 112 8.23 -1.07 6.92
CA PRO A 112 8.42 -2.45 7.37
C PRO A 112 7.37 -2.83 8.44
N PHE A 113 6.09 -2.80 8.07
CA PHE A 113 4.97 -3.03 8.96
C PHE A 113 3.94 -3.93 8.29
N THR A 114 3.58 -5.05 8.92
CA THR A 114 2.72 -6.14 8.42
C THR A 114 3.28 -6.90 7.20
N PHE A 115 2.57 -7.93 6.74
CA PHE A 115 2.91 -8.66 5.51
C PHE A 115 2.22 -8.06 4.28
N GLU A 116 1.03 -7.51 4.44
CA GLU A 116 0.28 -6.95 3.31
C GLU A 116 0.83 -5.59 2.86
N ASN A 117 1.27 -4.73 3.80
CA ASN A 117 1.77 -3.41 3.44
C ASN A 117 2.88 -3.42 2.37
N PRO A 118 3.95 -4.23 2.47
CA PRO A 118 5.02 -4.23 1.47
C PRO A 118 4.62 -4.84 0.11
N MET A 119 3.48 -5.51 -0.01
CA MET A 119 3.03 -6.10 -1.28
C MET A 119 2.75 -5.04 -2.35
N HIS A 120 3.01 -5.39 -3.61
CA HIS A 120 2.52 -4.58 -4.71
C HIS A 120 1.01 -4.77 -4.87
N PRO A 121 0.26 -3.73 -5.25
CA PRO A 121 -1.18 -3.84 -5.49
C PRO A 121 -1.59 -5.01 -6.39
N ILE A 122 -0.83 -5.25 -7.44
CA ILE A 122 -1.08 -6.32 -8.41
C ILE A 122 -0.86 -7.74 -7.86
N ASP A 123 -0.20 -7.90 -6.70
CA ASP A 123 0.13 -9.20 -6.10
C ASP A 123 -0.82 -9.59 -4.96
N GLN A 124 -1.76 -8.73 -4.60
CA GLN A 124 -2.64 -8.96 -3.46
C GLN A 124 -3.71 -10.03 -3.69
N GLY A 125 -4.15 -10.17 -4.94
CA GLY A 125 -5.24 -11.07 -5.32
C GLY A 125 -6.65 -10.53 -5.05
N PHE A 126 -6.77 -9.38 -4.37
CA PHE A 126 -8.00 -8.61 -4.15
C PHE A 126 -7.87 -7.22 -4.75
N MET A 127 -8.98 -6.58 -5.04
CA MET A 127 -8.99 -5.25 -5.67
C MET A 127 -8.64 -4.12 -4.72
N GLY A 128 -8.48 -4.37 -3.42
CA GLY A 128 -8.06 -3.38 -2.43
C GLY A 128 -7.20 -3.99 -1.34
N TYR A 129 -6.36 -3.15 -0.73
CA TYR A 129 -5.78 -3.47 0.57
C TYR A 129 -6.89 -3.64 1.60
N SER A 130 -6.63 -4.46 2.63
CA SER A 130 -7.52 -4.54 3.78
C SER A 130 -7.69 -3.17 4.46
N GLN A 131 -8.81 -2.97 5.14
CA GLN A 131 -9.11 -1.70 5.78
C GLN A 131 -8.09 -1.35 6.87
N ASN A 132 -7.68 -2.35 7.67
CA ASN A 132 -6.68 -2.14 8.72
C ASN A 132 -5.33 -1.70 8.14
N VAL A 133 -4.85 -2.31 7.05
CA VAL A 133 -3.61 -1.89 6.38
C VAL A 133 -3.78 -0.53 5.72
N SER A 134 -4.90 -0.29 5.03
CA SER A 134 -5.19 1.00 4.40
C SER A 134 -5.21 2.16 5.40
N LYS A 135 -5.74 1.96 6.60
CA LYS A 135 -5.93 3.01 7.61
C LYS A 135 -4.85 3.05 8.70
N LEU A 136 -4.09 1.97 8.89
CA LEU A 136 -3.17 1.84 10.01
C LEU A 136 -1.73 1.46 9.63
N ALA A 137 -1.42 1.35 8.33
CA ALA A 137 -0.07 1.01 7.85
C ALA A 137 0.54 2.08 6.91
N GLY A 138 -0.03 3.27 6.89
CA GLY A 138 0.53 4.41 6.15
C GLY A 138 0.01 4.57 4.72
N PHE A 139 -1.12 4.01 4.31
CA PHE A 139 -1.71 4.27 2.98
C PHE A 139 -2.55 5.55 2.95
N SER A 140 -3.79 5.51 3.42
CA SER A 140 -4.59 6.68 3.77
C SER A 140 -4.72 6.68 5.29
N ASP A 141 -3.61 7.00 5.91
CA ASP A 141 -3.39 6.76 7.32
C ASP A 141 -4.36 7.52 8.20
N ARG A 142 -4.91 6.83 9.21
CA ARG A 142 -5.89 7.35 10.16
C ARG A 142 -5.47 8.67 10.79
N ALA A 143 -4.20 8.86 11.10
CA ALA A 143 -3.70 10.06 11.77
C ALA A 143 -4.05 11.35 11.03
N GLY A 144 -4.12 11.32 9.72
CA GLY A 144 -4.49 12.46 8.91
C GLY A 144 -5.09 12.10 7.58
N GLU A 145 -5.42 10.83 7.37
CA GLU A 145 -5.87 10.28 6.09
C GLU A 145 -5.02 10.74 4.90
N HIS A 146 -3.71 10.95 5.15
CA HIS A 146 -2.77 11.36 4.12
C HIS A 146 -2.39 10.15 3.24
N ALA A 147 -2.38 10.38 1.94
CA ALA A 147 -2.09 9.34 0.96
C ALA A 147 -0.59 9.13 0.80
N SER A 148 -0.01 8.13 1.47
CA SER A 148 1.41 7.79 1.37
C SER A 148 1.69 6.45 0.70
N ASN A 149 0.67 5.71 0.28
CA ASN A 149 0.80 4.37 -0.32
C ASN A 149 1.62 3.39 0.53
N GLY A 150 1.55 3.50 1.86
CA GLY A 150 2.28 2.67 2.80
C GLY A 150 3.79 2.88 2.81
N ARG A 151 4.26 4.08 2.40
CA ARG A 151 5.69 4.41 2.28
C ARG A 151 6.10 5.58 3.16
N ASP A 152 7.41 5.65 3.40
CA ASP A 152 8.04 6.81 4.03
C ASP A 152 9.51 6.90 3.58
N ILE A 153 10.18 8.00 3.94
CA ILE A 153 11.61 8.21 3.72
C ILE A 153 12.35 7.84 4.99
N GLY A 154 13.34 6.95 4.89
CA GLY A 154 14.07 6.51 6.08
C GLY A 154 15.26 5.59 5.81
N LEU A 155 15.75 5.02 6.89
CA LEU A 155 16.85 4.05 6.96
C LEU A 155 16.32 2.78 7.63
N GLN A 156 16.57 1.62 7.03
CA GLN A 156 16.13 0.31 7.53
C GLN A 156 17.29 -0.68 7.55
N PHE A 157 17.35 -1.47 8.61
CA PHE A 157 18.19 -2.66 8.76
C PHE A 157 17.31 -3.89 8.68
N GLN A 158 17.78 -4.94 7.99
CA GLN A 158 17.05 -6.20 7.87
C GLN A 158 17.98 -7.37 7.60
N GLY A 159 17.51 -8.58 7.86
CA GLY A 159 18.30 -9.78 7.60
C GLY A 159 17.58 -11.06 7.92
N ASP A 160 18.18 -12.16 7.50
CA ASP A 160 17.66 -13.51 7.57
C ASP A 160 18.62 -14.38 8.39
N PHE A 161 18.07 -15.22 9.28
CA PHE A 161 18.80 -16.07 10.20
C PHE A 161 18.25 -17.49 10.31
N LEU A 162 19.00 -18.34 11.02
CA LEU A 162 18.61 -19.68 11.42
C LEU A 162 18.24 -20.58 10.23
N LYS A 163 19.27 -20.94 9.46
CA LYS A 163 19.08 -21.90 8.35
C LYS A 163 18.75 -23.29 8.87
N ASN A 164 17.72 -23.90 8.28
CA ASN A 164 17.46 -25.32 8.47
C ASN A 164 18.40 -26.19 7.62
N ALA A 165 18.28 -27.51 7.74
CA ALA A 165 19.09 -28.47 6.99
C ALA A 165 19.01 -28.30 5.45
N ASN A 166 17.92 -27.76 4.93
CA ASN A 166 17.69 -27.50 3.50
C ASN A 166 18.16 -26.10 3.07
N GLY A 167 18.86 -25.35 3.94
CA GLY A 167 19.37 -24.00 3.66
C GLY A 167 18.32 -22.89 3.67
N ARG A 168 17.05 -23.17 4.07
CA ARG A 168 15.99 -22.17 4.17
C ARG A 168 16.10 -21.43 5.50
N ASN A 169 16.03 -20.09 5.45
CA ASN A 169 16.00 -19.25 6.63
C ASN A 169 14.68 -19.43 7.39
N LEU A 170 14.76 -19.50 8.72
CA LEU A 170 13.63 -19.68 9.61
C LEU A 170 13.20 -18.41 10.33
N LEU A 171 14.06 -17.40 10.38
CA LEU A 171 13.82 -16.13 11.05
C LEU A 171 14.20 -14.95 10.14
N HIS A 172 13.35 -13.95 10.10
CA HIS A 172 13.64 -12.64 9.49
C HIS A 172 13.37 -11.52 10.49
N TYR A 173 14.21 -10.49 10.47
CA TYR A 173 13.97 -9.25 11.19
C TYR A 173 14.09 -8.04 10.27
N GLN A 174 13.39 -6.98 10.60
CA GLN A 174 13.52 -5.67 9.99
C GLN A 174 13.22 -4.58 11.03
N ILE A 175 13.99 -3.50 11.00
CA ILE A 175 13.78 -2.32 11.85
C ILE A 175 14.32 -1.09 11.14
N GLY A 176 13.62 0.03 11.22
CA GLY A 176 14.04 1.26 10.58
C GLY A 176 13.57 2.51 11.29
N VAL A 177 14.17 3.63 10.91
CA VAL A 177 13.82 4.97 11.35
C VAL A 177 13.36 5.79 10.16
N PHE A 178 12.22 6.47 10.29
CA PHE A 178 11.49 7.12 9.18
C PHE A 178 11.08 8.52 9.58
N ASN A 179 10.83 9.40 8.58
CA ASN A 179 10.38 10.76 8.84
C ASN A 179 8.98 10.85 9.45
N GLY A 180 8.11 9.84 9.26
CA GLY A 180 6.75 9.85 9.78
C GLY A 180 5.75 10.67 8.95
N GLN A 181 6.14 11.17 7.78
CA GLN A 181 5.35 12.09 6.97
C GLN A 181 4.82 11.49 5.66
N GLY A 182 5.23 10.27 5.33
CA GLY A 182 4.82 9.57 4.11
C GLY A 182 5.66 9.94 2.88
N THR A 183 5.13 9.63 1.69
CA THR A 183 5.85 9.78 0.42
C THR A 183 6.18 11.22 0.07
N ASN A 184 7.39 11.44 -0.47
CA ASN A 184 7.87 12.70 -1.04
C ASN A 184 7.80 13.89 -0.07
N THR A 185 7.86 13.61 1.24
CA THR A 185 7.64 14.59 2.28
C THR A 185 8.85 14.71 3.19
N LYS A 186 9.32 15.94 3.39
CA LYS A 186 10.33 16.23 4.40
C LYS A 186 9.74 16.11 5.79
N ASP A 187 10.60 15.85 6.77
CA ASP A 187 10.26 15.90 8.18
C ASP A 187 9.73 17.28 8.58
N VAL A 188 8.63 17.30 9.32
CA VAL A 188 7.95 18.53 9.77
C VAL A 188 8.25 18.83 11.23
N ASP A 189 8.50 17.81 12.06
CA ASP A 189 8.59 17.94 13.51
C ASP A 189 9.93 17.51 14.12
N GLN A 190 10.89 17.10 13.28
CA GLN A 190 12.22 16.60 13.65
C GLN A 190 12.19 15.30 14.48
N GLN A 191 11.02 14.67 14.62
CA GLN A 191 10.90 13.37 15.25
C GLN A 191 10.95 12.26 14.21
N LYS A 192 11.41 11.09 14.64
CA LYS A 192 11.45 9.92 13.77
C LYS A 192 10.50 8.85 14.26
N ASN A 193 9.87 8.18 13.31
CA ASN A 193 9.12 6.98 13.58
C ASN A 193 10.07 5.79 13.56
N VAL A 194 9.97 4.92 14.56
CA VAL A 194 10.63 3.62 14.58
C VAL A 194 9.61 2.57 14.18
N ILE A 195 9.90 1.82 13.11
CA ILE A 195 9.00 0.81 12.55
C ILE A 195 9.79 -0.45 12.31
N GLY A 196 9.24 -1.61 12.68
CA GLY A 196 9.91 -2.87 12.42
C GLY A 196 9.09 -4.07 12.83
N GLY A 197 9.67 -5.25 12.63
CA GLY A 197 9.05 -6.51 13.00
C GLY A 197 10.01 -7.69 12.85
N VAL A 198 9.56 -8.79 13.36
CA VAL A 198 10.21 -10.09 13.27
C VAL A 198 9.18 -11.14 12.88
N TRP A 199 9.60 -12.11 12.06
CA TRP A 199 8.76 -13.25 11.75
C TRP A 199 9.55 -14.55 11.65
N VAL A 200 8.86 -15.63 11.96
CA VAL A 200 9.36 -16.98 11.81
C VAL A 200 8.73 -17.66 10.60
N MET A 201 9.47 -18.56 9.98
CA MET A 201 9.07 -19.35 8.80
C MET A 201 9.22 -20.84 9.11
N PRO A 202 8.34 -21.41 9.96
CA PRO A 202 8.53 -22.78 10.49
C PRO A 202 8.46 -23.85 9.41
N VAL A 203 7.54 -23.71 8.47
CA VAL A 203 7.39 -24.62 7.31
C VAL A 203 7.42 -23.84 6.00
N SER A 204 7.62 -24.53 4.88
CA SER A 204 7.59 -23.93 3.55
C SER A 204 6.25 -23.22 3.32
N GLY A 205 6.31 -22.02 2.74
CA GLY A 205 5.13 -21.21 2.45
C GLY A 205 4.49 -20.50 3.65
N MET A 206 4.88 -20.81 4.90
CA MET A 206 4.31 -20.20 6.09
C MET A 206 5.23 -19.14 6.69
N ARG A 207 4.63 -18.04 7.13
CA ARG A 207 5.29 -17.03 7.97
C ARG A 207 4.33 -16.47 9.02
N ILE A 208 4.86 -16.25 10.21
CA ILE A 208 4.11 -15.71 11.37
C ILE A 208 4.95 -14.58 11.93
N GLY A 209 4.40 -13.38 12.03
CA GLY A 209 5.14 -12.19 12.41
C GLY A 209 4.44 -11.30 13.42
N ALA A 210 5.28 -10.54 14.14
CA ALA A 210 4.88 -9.47 15.03
C ALA A 210 5.62 -8.18 14.64
N PHE A 211 4.91 -7.06 14.68
CA PHE A 211 5.39 -5.76 14.22
C PHE A 211 5.07 -4.66 15.23
N GLY A 212 5.93 -3.65 15.27
CA GLY A 212 5.77 -2.46 16.08
C GLY A 212 6.00 -1.19 15.26
N TRP A 213 5.30 -0.13 15.66
CA TRP A 213 5.45 1.22 15.12
C TRP A 213 5.26 2.22 16.25
N THR A 214 6.25 3.07 16.49
CA THR A 214 6.15 4.19 17.43
C THR A 214 6.69 5.45 16.79
N GLY A 215 6.05 6.59 17.07
CA GLY A 215 6.46 7.89 16.56
C GLY A 215 5.32 8.88 16.49
N SER A 216 5.33 9.76 15.50
CA SER A 216 4.33 10.80 15.33
C SER A 216 4.01 11.06 13.86
N TYR A 217 2.83 11.66 13.65
CA TYR A 217 2.47 12.35 12.41
C TYR A 217 2.24 13.83 12.73
N ALA A 218 2.82 14.74 11.97
CA ALA A 218 2.79 16.15 12.25
C ALA A 218 2.26 16.99 11.08
N ARG A 219 1.61 18.12 11.41
CA ARG A 219 1.22 19.16 10.44
C ARG A 219 1.66 20.52 10.96
N LYS A 220 2.05 21.39 10.03
CA LYS A 220 2.29 22.81 10.30
C LYS A 220 1.08 23.62 9.84
N GLY A 221 0.42 24.30 10.78
CA GLY A 221 -0.80 25.06 10.46
C GLY A 221 -1.42 25.69 11.67
N THR A 222 -2.74 25.79 11.68
CA THR A 222 -3.52 26.42 12.73
C THR A 222 -4.56 25.46 13.30
N TRP A 223 -4.86 25.62 14.59
CA TRP A 223 -5.92 24.87 15.26
C TRP A 223 -6.54 25.69 16.38
N THR A 224 -7.70 25.30 16.80
CA THR A 224 -8.41 25.83 17.97
C THR A 224 -8.14 24.90 19.14
N ASP A 225 -7.84 25.42 20.32
CA ASP A 225 -7.73 24.58 21.51
C ASP A 225 -9.09 23.94 21.81
N GLU A 226 -9.06 22.63 22.12
CA GLU A 226 -10.20 21.92 22.66
C GLU A 226 -10.30 22.32 24.17
N HIS A 227 -10.88 23.46 24.49
CA HIS A 227 -11.18 23.80 25.86
C HIS A 227 -12.52 23.24 26.32
N ASP A 228 -12.51 22.82 27.57
CA ASP A 228 -13.62 22.44 28.39
C ASP A 228 -14.83 23.39 28.15
N ALA A 229 -16.00 22.80 27.93
CA ALA A 229 -17.25 23.52 27.62
C ALA A 229 -17.71 24.50 28.69
N SER A 230 -16.96 24.65 29.79
CA SER A 230 -17.21 25.60 30.92
C SER A 230 -16.52 26.95 30.77
N TYR A 231 -15.68 27.18 29.74
CA TYR A 231 -14.92 28.43 29.61
C TYR A 231 -15.44 29.28 28.45
N THR A 232 -16.03 30.40 28.78
CA THR A 232 -16.57 31.42 27.85
C THR A 232 -15.52 32.45 27.38
N ALA A 233 -14.23 32.18 27.52
CA ALA A 233 -13.16 33.02 27.01
C ALA A 233 -12.87 32.78 25.54
N ASP A 234 -12.44 33.83 24.84
CA ASP A 234 -12.10 33.81 23.40
C ASP A 234 -11.36 32.54 22.95
N ILE A 235 -11.94 31.85 21.98
CA ILE A 235 -11.37 30.67 21.39
C ILE A 235 -10.00 31.02 20.83
N GLN A 236 -8.93 30.68 21.55
CA GLN A 236 -7.57 31.00 21.12
C GLN A 236 -7.15 30.13 19.92
N LYS A 237 -6.96 30.80 18.81
CA LYS A 237 -6.40 30.18 17.59
C LYS A 237 -4.89 30.05 17.76
N ARG A 238 -4.40 28.81 17.76
CA ARG A 238 -2.96 28.51 17.79
C ARG A 238 -2.40 28.29 16.40
N SER A 239 -1.11 28.53 16.23
CA SER A 239 -0.36 28.25 15.00
C SER A 239 0.99 27.60 15.31
N GLY A 240 1.48 26.79 14.41
CA GLY A 240 2.75 26.09 14.57
C GLY A 240 2.74 24.66 14.05
N VAL A 241 3.61 23.82 14.60
CA VAL A 241 3.64 22.37 14.32
C VAL A 241 2.85 21.63 15.39
N ARG A 242 1.78 20.95 14.97
CA ARG A 242 1.00 20.07 15.85
C ARG A 242 1.38 18.64 15.58
N LYS A 243 1.82 17.93 16.63
CA LYS A 243 2.25 16.53 16.60
C LYS A 243 1.17 15.61 17.14
N LEU A 244 0.96 14.49 16.49
CA LEU A 244 0.07 13.43 16.96
C LEU A 244 0.87 12.16 17.15
N SER A 245 1.15 11.78 18.39
CA SER A 245 1.82 10.54 18.72
C SER A 245 1.02 9.34 18.21
N GLN A 246 1.69 8.37 17.61
CA GLN A 246 1.13 7.15 17.07
C GLN A 246 1.93 5.95 17.56
N ASN A 247 1.25 5.01 18.22
CA ASN A 247 1.84 3.73 18.58
C ASN A 247 0.97 2.60 18.02
N ARG A 248 1.59 1.61 17.37
CA ARG A 248 0.88 0.52 16.72
C ARG A 248 1.61 -0.78 16.95
N TYR A 249 0.84 -1.86 17.04
CA TYR A 249 1.38 -3.20 16.93
C TYR A 249 0.50 -4.02 15.99
N ALA A 250 1.11 -5.02 15.36
CA ALA A 250 0.42 -5.92 14.47
C ALA A 250 0.90 -7.35 14.63
N PHE A 251 -0.03 -8.29 14.40
CA PHE A 251 0.27 -9.70 14.24
C PHE A 251 -0.19 -10.13 12.85
N SER A 252 0.70 -10.82 12.13
CA SER A 252 0.47 -11.24 10.76
C SER A 252 0.74 -12.73 10.60
N PHE A 253 -0.15 -13.41 9.90
CA PHE A 253 -0.02 -14.79 9.46
C PHE A 253 -0.17 -14.86 7.95
N GLU A 254 0.69 -15.63 7.29
CA GLU A 254 0.53 -15.98 5.89
C GLU A 254 0.98 -17.42 5.64
N TYR A 255 0.18 -18.15 4.88
CA TYR A 255 0.54 -19.40 4.24
C TYR A 255 0.30 -19.28 2.72
N LYS A 256 1.35 -19.49 1.94
CA LYS A 256 1.29 -19.38 0.48
C LYS A 256 2.09 -20.52 -0.15
N GLN A 257 1.38 -21.55 -0.62
CA GLN A 257 1.97 -22.72 -1.27
C GLN A 257 0.95 -23.39 -2.19
N ASP A 258 1.41 -23.99 -3.31
CA ASP A 258 0.62 -24.81 -4.23
C ASP A 258 -0.66 -24.12 -4.76
N GLY A 259 -0.56 -22.81 -5.01
CA GLY A 259 -1.69 -21.99 -5.46
C GLY A 259 -2.59 -21.48 -4.35
N TRP A 260 -2.49 -22.02 -3.14
CA TRP A 260 -3.22 -21.54 -1.97
C TRP A 260 -2.57 -20.29 -1.38
N THR A 261 -3.39 -19.36 -0.93
CA THR A 261 -2.98 -18.25 -0.09
C THR A 261 -3.99 -18.11 1.05
N VAL A 262 -3.51 -18.22 2.28
CA VAL A 262 -4.27 -17.87 3.49
C VAL A 262 -3.51 -16.76 4.19
N ARG A 263 -4.17 -15.63 4.47
CA ARG A 263 -3.54 -14.51 5.18
C ARG A 263 -4.50 -13.92 6.18
N SER A 264 -3.97 -13.52 7.33
CA SER A 264 -4.70 -12.79 8.36
C SER A 264 -3.78 -11.82 9.06
N GLU A 265 -4.27 -10.62 9.32
CA GLU A 265 -3.53 -9.61 10.06
C GLU A 265 -4.45 -8.86 11.02
N TYR A 266 -3.96 -8.64 12.22
CA TYR A 266 -4.57 -7.76 13.21
C TYR A 266 -3.66 -6.57 13.45
N ILE A 267 -4.22 -5.36 13.46
CA ILE A 267 -3.51 -4.12 13.81
C ILE A 267 -4.29 -3.40 14.91
N HIS A 268 -3.56 -3.00 15.95
CA HIS A 268 -4.02 -2.06 16.97
C HIS A 268 -3.22 -0.77 16.88
N SER A 269 -3.88 0.37 17.02
CA SER A 269 -3.28 1.69 17.00
C SER A 269 -3.79 2.55 18.13
N THR A 270 -2.87 3.29 18.77
CA THR A 270 -3.19 4.39 19.68
C THR A 270 -2.65 5.69 19.09
N GLY A 271 -3.36 6.79 19.31
CA GLY A 271 -3.03 8.13 18.84
C GLY A 271 -4.27 8.85 18.31
N LYS A 272 -4.28 10.18 18.40
CA LYS A 272 -5.34 11.02 17.85
C LYS A 272 -5.22 11.15 16.34
N ALA A 273 -6.23 11.75 15.70
CA ALA A 273 -6.24 12.03 14.27
C ALA A 273 -6.61 13.48 14.00
N PHE A 274 -6.12 14.03 12.90
CA PHE A 274 -6.57 15.32 12.40
C PHE A 274 -8.00 15.24 11.84
N ALA A 275 -8.75 16.34 11.96
CA ALA A 275 -10.14 16.40 11.51
C ALA A 275 -10.28 16.37 9.99
N LYS A 276 -9.30 16.90 9.28
CA LYS A 276 -9.30 17.01 7.81
C LYS A 276 -8.28 16.09 7.18
N SER A 277 -8.71 15.36 6.16
CA SER A 277 -7.83 14.60 5.28
C SER A 277 -7.03 15.54 4.38
N ILE A 278 -5.84 15.09 3.96
CA ILE A 278 -5.06 15.74 2.92
C ILE A 278 -4.61 14.72 1.87
N THR A 279 -4.63 15.11 0.61
CA THR A 279 -4.17 14.28 -0.51
C THR A 279 -2.75 14.62 -0.94
N ASN A 280 -2.35 15.87 -0.75
CA ASN A 280 -1.01 16.39 -1.04
C ASN A 280 -0.78 17.69 -0.25
N PHE A 281 0.45 18.24 -0.28
CA PHE A 281 0.82 19.46 0.44
C PHE A 281 0.13 20.73 -0.03
N ASN A 282 -0.36 20.75 -1.28
CA ASN A 282 -1.11 21.88 -1.84
C ASN A 282 -2.60 21.80 -1.53
N ASP A 283 -3.04 20.75 -0.83
CA ASP A 283 -4.41 20.61 -0.37
C ASP A 283 -4.77 21.76 0.60
N ALA A 284 -5.94 22.36 0.42
CA ALA A 284 -6.45 23.41 1.29
C ALA A 284 -6.55 22.99 2.76
N ASN A 285 -6.72 21.68 3.02
CA ASN A 285 -6.78 21.11 4.37
C ASN A 285 -5.39 20.91 5.01
N ALA A 286 -4.28 21.06 4.26
CA ALA A 286 -2.95 20.79 4.77
C ALA A 286 -2.54 21.69 5.96
N LYS A 287 -3.15 22.87 6.08
CA LYS A 287 -2.92 23.83 7.18
C LYS A 287 -3.92 23.70 8.33
N ASP A 288 -4.94 22.85 8.19
CA ASP A 288 -5.91 22.58 9.26
C ASP A 288 -5.34 21.52 10.21
N CYS A 289 -5.01 21.92 11.42
CA CYS A 289 -4.48 21.06 12.47
C CYS A 289 -5.51 20.73 13.57
N ASN A 290 -6.80 20.97 13.35
CA ASN A 290 -7.85 20.56 14.28
C ASN A 290 -7.92 19.05 14.43
N LEU A 291 -8.30 18.56 15.62
CA LEU A 291 -8.43 17.15 15.90
C LEU A 291 -9.83 16.62 15.51
N ASN A 292 -9.88 15.37 15.14
CA ASN A 292 -11.13 14.67 14.93
C ASN A 292 -11.70 14.18 16.27
N ALA A 293 -12.66 14.90 16.82
CA ALA A 293 -13.29 14.57 18.09
C ALA A 293 -14.10 13.24 18.04
N LYS A 294 -14.55 12.80 16.85
CA LYS A 294 -15.43 11.63 16.71
C LYS A 294 -14.68 10.29 16.86
N ILE A 295 -13.43 10.22 16.40
CA ILE A 295 -12.71 8.93 16.33
C ILE A 295 -11.77 8.66 17.50
N GLY A 296 -11.64 9.58 18.46
CA GLY A 296 -10.84 9.36 19.68
C GLY A 296 -9.37 9.01 19.41
N ASN A 297 -8.75 8.25 20.34
CA ASN A 297 -7.32 7.94 20.32
C ASN A 297 -6.98 6.44 20.13
N LYS A 298 -7.95 5.60 19.79
CA LYS A 298 -7.74 4.16 19.54
C LYS A 298 -8.36 3.78 18.22
N ALA A 299 -7.75 2.82 17.53
CA ALA A 299 -8.32 2.16 16.37
C ALA A 299 -7.80 0.73 16.29
N GLN A 300 -8.56 -0.15 15.67
CA GLN A 300 -8.12 -1.52 15.41
C GLN A 300 -8.81 -2.09 14.19
N GLY A 301 -8.21 -3.12 13.62
CA GLY A 301 -8.80 -3.86 12.52
C GLY A 301 -8.20 -5.24 12.39
N VAL A 302 -8.95 -6.11 11.77
CA VAL A 302 -8.55 -7.48 11.47
C VAL A 302 -9.13 -7.91 10.14
N TYR A 303 -8.37 -8.64 9.38
CA TYR A 303 -8.89 -9.36 8.23
C TYR A 303 -8.40 -10.81 8.20
N GLY A 304 -9.15 -11.65 7.52
CA GLY A 304 -8.77 -13.00 7.12
C GLY A 304 -9.18 -13.23 5.68
N LEU A 305 -8.29 -13.77 4.87
CA LEU A 305 -8.56 -14.10 3.47
C LEU A 305 -8.07 -15.49 3.10
N VAL A 306 -8.72 -16.04 2.10
CA VAL A 306 -8.31 -17.25 1.40
C VAL A 306 -8.40 -17.04 -0.11
N ILE A 307 -7.39 -17.51 -0.84
CA ILE A 307 -7.40 -17.68 -2.28
C ILE A 307 -7.04 -19.14 -2.52
N ALA A 308 -7.87 -19.85 -3.25
CA ALA A 308 -7.72 -21.29 -3.53
C ALA A 308 -7.77 -21.57 -5.01
N PRO A 309 -6.92 -22.48 -5.55
CA PRO A 309 -6.99 -22.89 -6.93
C PRO A 309 -8.31 -23.63 -7.18
N LEU A 310 -9.09 -23.18 -8.17
CA LEU A 310 -10.34 -23.78 -8.58
C LEU A 310 -10.16 -24.68 -9.80
N ALA A 311 -9.44 -24.21 -10.82
CA ALA A 311 -9.21 -24.96 -12.04
C ALA A 311 -7.89 -24.57 -12.71
N GLN A 312 -7.20 -25.55 -13.27
CA GLN A 312 -6.09 -25.35 -14.21
C GLN A 312 -6.63 -25.34 -15.64
N LEU A 313 -6.14 -24.38 -16.41
CA LEU A 313 -6.52 -24.19 -17.81
C LEU A 313 -5.30 -24.35 -18.73
N PRO A 314 -5.50 -24.62 -20.05
CA PRO A 314 -4.40 -24.66 -21.00
C PRO A 314 -3.54 -23.38 -20.99
N LYS A 315 -2.32 -23.48 -21.54
CA LYS A 315 -1.37 -22.36 -21.71
C LYS A 315 -0.97 -21.69 -20.39
N ASN A 316 -0.77 -22.47 -19.33
CA ASN A 316 -0.41 -21.98 -17.99
C ASN A 316 -1.42 -20.95 -17.42
N SER A 317 -2.68 -21.11 -17.76
CA SER A 317 -3.77 -20.30 -17.21
C SER A 317 -4.45 -21.02 -16.06
N ARG A 318 -5.07 -20.30 -15.14
CA ARG A 318 -5.80 -20.89 -14.02
C ARG A 318 -6.91 -19.97 -13.52
N ILE A 319 -7.84 -20.55 -12.79
CA ILE A 319 -8.89 -19.85 -12.08
C ILE A 319 -8.70 -20.13 -10.59
N ASP A 320 -8.70 -19.07 -9.80
CA ASP A 320 -8.71 -19.15 -8.34
C ASP A 320 -10.04 -18.58 -7.81
N VAL A 321 -10.59 -19.21 -6.78
CA VAL A 321 -11.70 -18.64 -5.99
C VAL A 321 -11.11 -17.91 -4.79
N LYS A 322 -11.76 -16.82 -4.36
CA LYS A 322 -11.30 -16.02 -3.22
C LYS A 322 -12.44 -15.59 -2.30
N ALA A 323 -12.11 -15.45 -1.02
CA ALA A 323 -12.99 -14.85 -0.03
C ALA A 323 -12.17 -14.06 1.00
N ARG A 324 -12.72 -12.94 1.51
CA ARG A 324 -12.14 -12.14 2.58
C ARG A 324 -13.22 -11.65 3.54
N TYR A 325 -12.92 -11.76 4.83
CA TYR A 325 -13.57 -11.00 5.89
C TYR A 325 -12.64 -9.86 6.30
N ASP A 326 -13.16 -8.65 6.41
CA ASP A 326 -12.38 -7.47 6.74
C ASP A 326 -13.17 -6.54 7.66
N MET A 327 -12.60 -6.19 8.81
CA MET A 327 -13.22 -5.38 9.84
C MET A 327 -12.28 -4.28 10.33
N TYR A 328 -12.81 -3.06 10.43
CA TYR A 328 -12.11 -1.89 10.94
C TYR A 328 -12.97 -1.08 11.91
N GLN A 329 -12.37 -0.66 13.02
CA GLN A 329 -12.97 0.17 14.06
C GLN A 329 -12.16 1.45 14.22
N PRO A 330 -12.58 2.59 13.62
CA PRO A 330 -11.82 3.84 13.62
C PRO A 330 -11.65 4.46 15.02
N ASN A 331 -12.52 4.11 15.98
CA ASN A 331 -12.47 4.57 17.36
C ASN A 331 -12.20 3.44 18.38
N GLY A 332 -11.82 2.24 17.89
CA GLY A 332 -11.64 1.04 18.72
C GLY A 332 -12.92 0.46 19.30
N LYS A 333 -14.10 0.91 18.87
CA LYS A 333 -15.42 0.47 19.37
C LYS A 333 -16.31 0.01 18.23
N SER A 334 -17.28 -0.85 18.54
CA SER A 334 -18.21 -1.42 17.56
C SER A 334 -19.27 -0.44 17.02
N ASN A 335 -19.45 0.72 17.66
CA ASN A 335 -20.45 1.71 17.23
C ASN A 335 -20.07 2.45 15.94
N MET A 336 -18.79 2.45 15.53
CA MET A 336 -18.31 3.02 14.27
C MET A 336 -17.64 1.95 13.38
N GLN A 337 -17.91 0.68 13.63
CA GLN A 337 -17.30 -0.43 12.90
C GLN A 337 -17.75 -0.46 11.44
N ARG A 338 -16.80 -0.69 10.55
CA ARG A 338 -17.04 -1.10 9.17
C ARG A 338 -16.62 -2.55 8.99
N THR A 339 -17.53 -3.37 8.51
CA THR A 339 -17.31 -4.79 8.20
C THR A 339 -17.56 -5.03 6.72
N GLN A 340 -16.73 -5.83 6.09
CA GLN A 340 -16.81 -6.14 4.67
C GLN A 340 -16.62 -7.64 4.48
N TYR A 341 -17.54 -8.26 3.70
CA TYR A 341 -17.46 -9.65 3.25
C TYR A 341 -17.29 -9.62 1.75
N GLU A 342 -16.21 -10.20 1.27
CA GLU A 342 -15.85 -10.19 -0.15
C GLU A 342 -15.69 -11.61 -0.66
N ALA A 343 -16.17 -11.83 -1.89
CA ALA A 343 -15.95 -13.08 -2.62
C ALA A 343 -15.79 -12.79 -4.11
N GLY A 344 -15.06 -13.65 -4.81
CA GLY A 344 -14.83 -13.45 -6.23
C GLY A 344 -13.93 -14.52 -6.86
N LEU A 345 -13.54 -14.25 -8.10
CA LEU A 345 -12.68 -15.11 -8.89
C LEU A 345 -11.49 -14.33 -9.43
N ASN A 346 -10.34 -15.01 -9.54
CA ASN A 346 -9.16 -14.51 -10.21
C ASN A 346 -8.87 -15.41 -11.42
N PHE A 347 -8.91 -14.86 -12.61
CA PHE A 347 -8.55 -15.53 -13.86
C PHE A 347 -7.14 -15.12 -14.24
N HIS A 348 -6.19 -16.05 -14.19
CA HIS A 348 -4.82 -15.82 -14.60
C HIS A 348 -4.63 -16.35 -16.03
N ILE A 349 -4.27 -15.46 -16.96
CA ILE A 349 -4.04 -15.78 -18.37
C ILE A 349 -2.53 -15.77 -18.61
N GLY A 350 -1.95 -16.97 -18.62
CA GLY A 350 -0.50 -17.13 -18.62
C GLY A 350 0.14 -16.50 -17.37
N LYS A 351 1.31 -15.83 -17.55
CA LYS A 351 2.08 -15.26 -16.43
C LYS A 351 1.90 -13.74 -16.25
N ARG A 352 1.22 -13.07 -17.18
CA ARG A 352 1.30 -11.59 -17.27
C ARG A 352 -0.03 -10.87 -17.20
N ILE A 353 -1.14 -11.56 -17.43
CA ILE A 353 -2.48 -10.96 -17.41
C ILE A 353 -3.30 -11.65 -16.35
N SER A 354 -4.06 -10.88 -15.59
CA SER A 354 -5.05 -11.40 -14.64
C SER A 354 -6.32 -10.56 -14.74
N ILE A 355 -7.48 -11.21 -14.65
CA ILE A 355 -8.78 -10.57 -14.51
C ILE A 355 -9.29 -10.95 -13.14
N LEU A 356 -9.51 -9.96 -12.29
CA LEU A 356 -10.06 -10.13 -10.95
C LEU A 356 -11.52 -9.68 -10.96
N THR A 357 -12.39 -10.49 -10.37
CA THR A 357 -13.77 -10.09 -10.10
C THR A 357 -14.03 -10.18 -8.62
N GLU A 358 -14.88 -9.28 -8.10
CA GLU A 358 -15.14 -9.21 -6.68
C GLU A 358 -16.54 -8.64 -6.41
N TYR A 359 -17.23 -9.23 -5.47
CA TYR A 359 -18.47 -8.69 -4.91
C TYR A 359 -18.32 -8.57 -3.41
N ALA A 360 -18.70 -7.42 -2.87
CA ALA A 360 -18.57 -7.10 -1.47
C ALA A 360 -19.88 -6.69 -0.86
N LEU A 361 -20.20 -7.24 0.31
CA LEU A 361 -21.28 -6.79 1.19
C LEU A 361 -20.64 -6.00 2.33
N ILE A 362 -21.07 -4.75 2.49
CA ILE A 362 -20.48 -3.82 3.45
C ILE A 362 -21.55 -3.40 4.46
N ASN A 363 -21.16 -3.44 5.75
CA ASN A 363 -21.87 -2.81 6.84
C ASN A 363 -20.98 -1.74 7.46
N ASP A 364 -21.29 -0.48 7.23
CA ASP A 364 -20.55 0.68 7.74
C ASP A 364 -21.42 1.50 8.69
N LYS A 365 -21.18 1.36 9.98
CA LYS A 365 -21.95 2.04 11.03
C LYS A 365 -21.64 3.54 11.14
N THR A 366 -20.70 4.06 10.35
CA THR A 366 -20.43 5.51 10.29
C THR A 366 -21.38 6.25 9.35
N LEU A 367 -22.12 5.50 8.51
CA LEU A 367 -23.05 6.02 7.53
C LEU A 367 -24.51 6.00 8.03
N SER A 368 -25.36 6.86 7.48
CA SER A 368 -26.81 6.88 7.77
C SER A 368 -27.51 5.61 7.29
N LYS A 369 -27.14 5.10 6.11
CA LYS A 369 -27.53 3.79 5.59
C LYS A 369 -26.34 2.86 5.67
N HIS A 370 -26.35 1.99 6.65
CA HIS A 370 -25.17 1.16 7.00
C HIS A 370 -24.82 0.11 5.95
N ASN A 371 -25.83 -0.50 5.31
CA ASN A 371 -25.64 -1.64 4.41
C ASN A 371 -25.64 -1.21 2.96
N TYR A 372 -24.64 -1.62 2.21
CA TYR A 372 -24.54 -1.47 0.76
C TYR A 372 -23.67 -2.57 0.16
N SER A 373 -23.67 -2.65 -1.17
CA SER A 373 -22.82 -3.58 -1.91
C SER A 373 -21.88 -2.84 -2.85
N MET A 374 -20.78 -3.49 -3.17
CA MET A 374 -19.86 -3.10 -4.24
C MET A 374 -19.63 -4.29 -5.16
N ALA A 375 -19.39 -4.01 -6.43
CA ALA A 375 -18.96 -5.00 -7.40
C ALA A 375 -17.85 -4.41 -8.26
N ASP A 376 -16.81 -5.17 -8.43
CA ASP A 376 -15.61 -4.73 -9.13
C ASP A 376 -15.15 -5.78 -10.15
N ALA A 377 -14.64 -5.31 -11.27
CA ALA A 377 -13.92 -6.13 -12.26
C ALA A 377 -12.64 -5.40 -12.67
N GLU A 378 -11.50 -6.04 -12.53
CA GLU A 378 -10.19 -5.43 -12.77
C GLU A 378 -9.37 -6.25 -13.74
N VAL A 379 -8.75 -5.60 -14.72
CA VAL A 379 -7.75 -6.19 -15.61
C VAL A 379 -6.38 -5.69 -15.17
N CYS A 380 -5.53 -6.64 -14.81
CA CYS A 380 -4.15 -6.41 -14.41
C CYS A 380 -3.21 -6.97 -15.48
N PHE A 381 -2.21 -6.20 -15.88
CA PHE A 381 -1.17 -6.68 -16.79
C PHE A 381 0.21 -6.20 -16.34
N ARG A 382 1.23 -7.04 -16.56
CA ARG A 382 2.63 -6.74 -16.22
C ARG A 382 3.59 -7.05 -17.38
N PHE A 383 4.65 -6.29 -17.47
CA PHE A 383 5.71 -6.41 -18.49
C PHE A 383 7.11 -6.28 -17.90
#